data_251fd38534d444d4309ce73b3aaa201b
#
_entry.id   251fd38534d444d4309ce73b3aaa201b
#
_cell.length_a   1.000
_cell.length_b   1.000
_cell.length_c   1.000
_cell.angle_alpha   90.00
_cell.angle_beta   90.00
_cell.angle_gamma   90.00
#
_symmetry.space_group_name_H-M   'P 1'
#
loop_
_entity.id
_entity.type
_entity.pdbx_description
1 polymer ?
#
loop_
_entity_poly.entity_id
_entity_poly.type
_entity_poly.pdbx_seq_one_letter_code
_entity_poly.pdbx_strand_id
1 'polypeptide(L)'
;MRRLSLLSLLMTCCGAYFSPAYAQTSQPENIEVHATRTVQVQTYRAVARVFNRFNAFPEQDRANLSLHVLGRLQPEDAPLKASGLHLQTQNGPIPLFNADNDELTVPLTKALWAENPPLMANLTANEFIGFTFQIAVATPQPDQFTDAEARHWLKQLNNCMEDVVGVIVAFMLPDAHRLIVSVAPHSRLEAVKNDQSQLLLDNQSDTPQTFVFRPQDYPRDTLFRSTRAFSQVLIKIPLDPHASMKRKA
;
A
#
# COMPACT_ATOMS: atom_id res chain seq x y z
N MET A 1 -80.88 -13.95 12.30
CA MET A 1 -81.97 -14.07 11.29
C MET A 1 -81.29 -14.52 9.99
N ARG A 2 -81.73 -15.69 9.56
CA ARG A 2 -82.01 -16.18 8.19
C ARG A 2 -80.88 -16.04 7.18
N ARG A 3 -80.28 -17.20 6.77
CA ARG A 3 -80.73 -18.12 5.67
C ARG A 3 -80.34 -17.53 4.29
N LEU A 4 -79.77 -18.15 3.30
CA LEU A 4 -79.81 -19.50 2.66
C LEU A 4 -78.70 -19.53 1.63
N SER A 5 -77.85 -20.54 1.50
CA SER A 5 -77.97 -21.69 0.59
C SER A 5 -78.21 -21.40 -0.90
N LEU A 6 -77.24 -21.88 -1.73
CA LEU A 6 -77.44 -22.68 -2.96
C LEU A 6 -76.06 -22.88 -3.59
N LEU A 7 -75.53 -23.97 -3.59
CA LEU A 7 -75.44 -25.22 -4.37
C LEU A 7 -75.65 -25.04 -5.90
N SER A 8 -74.56 -25.28 -6.66
CA SER A 8 -74.56 -25.88 -8.01
C SER A 8 -73.12 -26.08 -8.44
N LEU A 9 -72.58 -27.22 -8.45
CA LEU A 9 -72.64 -28.37 -9.37
C LEU A 9 -71.76 -28.17 -10.64
N LEU A 10 -70.68 -28.92 -10.66
CA LEU A 10 -69.95 -29.58 -11.75
C LEU A 10 -69.75 -28.84 -13.08
N MET A 11 -68.44 -28.69 -13.45
CA MET A 11 -67.97 -29.30 -14.71
C MET A 11 -66.46 -29.49 -14.73
N THR A 12 -66.08 -30.76 -14.72
CA THR A 12 -64.72 -31.25 -14.89
C THR A 12 -64.23 -31.00 -16.33
N CYS A 13 -63.20 -30.19 -16.54
CA CYS A 13 -62.46 -30.20 -17.80
C CYS A 13 -61.03 -30.48 -17.49
N CYS A 14 -60.56 -31.70 -17.73
CA CYS A 14 -59.12 -32.05 -17.83
C CYS A 14 -58.54 -31.34 -19.02
N GLY A 15 -57.88 -30.19 -18.75
CA GLY A 15 -56.97 -29.55 -19.69
C GLY A 15 -55.55 -29.93 -19.35
N ALA A 16 -54.98 -30.86 -20.09
CA ALA A 16 -53.55 -31.15 -20.02
C ALA A 16 -52.75 -29.93 -20.49
N TYR A 17 -52.28 -29.13 -19.57
CA TYR A 17 -51.28 -28.08 -19.89
C TYR A 17 -49.96 -28.75 -20.16
N PHE A 18 -49.60 -28.89 -21.43
CA PHE A 18 -48.23 -29.12 -21.86
C PHE A 18 -47.48 -27.81 -21.60
N SER A 19 -46.75 -27.74 -20.49
CA SER A 19 -45.73 -26.69 -20.29
C SER A 19 -44.58 -26.99 -21.26
N PRO A 20 -44.22 -26.08 -22.17
CA PRO A 20 -43.00 -26.23 -22.93
C PRO A 20 -41.84 -26.11 -21.95
N ALA A 21 -41.04 -27.18 -21.81
CA ALA A 21 -39.78 -27.14 -21.15
C ALA A 21 -38.86 -26.17 -21.92
N TYR A 22 -38.70 -24.95 -21.43
CA TYR A 22 -37.67 -24.07 -21.91
C TYR A 22 -36.33 -24.72 -21.53
N ALA A 23 -35.67 -25.30 -22.52
CA ALA A 23 -34.29 -25.67 -22.41
C ALA A 23 -33.51 -24.36 -22.09
N GLN A 24 -33.09 -24.19 -20.86
CA GLN A 24 -32.12 -23.19 -20.52
C GLN A 24 -30.84 -23.53 -21.30
N THR A 25 -30.65 -22.84 -22.39
CA THR A 25 -29.39 -22.81 -23.09
C THR A 25 -28.43 -22.12 -22.12
N SER A 26 -27.66 -22.92 -21.36
CA SER A 26 -26.48 -22.40 -20.65
C SER A 26 -25.61 -21.74 -21.68
N GLN A 27 -25.56 -20.40 -21.69
CA GLN A 27 -24.54 -19.69 -22.44
C GLN A 27 -23.20 -20.25 -21.98
N PRO A 28 -22.33 -20.65 -22.90
CA PRO A 28 -20.99 -21.04 -22.52
C PRO A 28 -20.37 -19.85 -21.78
N GLU A 29 -20.06 -20.07 -20.51
CA GLU A 29 -19.31 -19.13 -19.70
C GLU A 29 -17.99 -18.94 -20.42
N ASN A 30 -17.79 -17.76 -20.97
CA ASN A 30 -16.58 -17.42 -21.70
C ASN A 30 -15.46 -17.32 -20.65
N ILE A 31 -14.80 -18.45 -20.35
CA ILE A 31 -13.65 -18.49 -19.48
C ILE A 31 -12.51 -17.84 -20.29
N GLU A 32 -12.30 -16.55 -20.13
CA GLU A 32 -11.10 -15.89 -20.59
C GLU A 32 -9.91 -16.43 -19.82
N VAL A 33 -9.26 -17.43 -20.38
CA VAL A 33 -7.99 -17.93 -19.86
C VAL A 33 -6.92 -16.91 -20.22
N HIS A 34 -6.64 -16.00 -19.31
CA HIS A 34 -5.51 -15.08 -19.44
C HIS A 34 -4.21 -15.87 -19.27
N ALA A 35 -3.57 -16.22 -20.38
CA ALA A 35 -2.29 -16.91 -20.34
C ALA A 35 -1.24 -16.04 -19.66
N THR A 36 -0.70 -16.53 -18.55
CA THR A 36 0.42 -15.88 -17.84
C THR A 36 1.71 -16.15 -18.61
N ARG A 37 2.51 -15.12 -18.81
CA ARG A 37 3.84 -15.20 -19.45
C ARG A 37 4.91 -14.61 -18.53
N THR A 38 6.10 -15.21 -18.54
CA THR A 38 7.27 -14.65 -17.87
C THR A 38 7.82 -13.51 -18.72
N VAL A 39 7.88 -12.32 -18.14
CA VAL A 39 8.36 -11.11 -18.81
C VAL A 39 9.44 -10.42 -17.99
N GLN A 40 10.35 -9.74 -18.66
CA GLN A 40 11.27 -8.83 -18.01
C GLN A 40 10.55 -7.53 -17.69
N VAL A 41 10.46 -7.19 -16.39
CA VAL A 41 9.79 -5.96 -15.92
C VAL A 41 10.78 -4.81 -15.74
N GLN A 42 12.05 -5.12 -15.37
CA GLN A 42 13.10 -4.12 -15.16
C GLN A 42 14.49 -4.79 -15.12
N THR A 43 15.54 -4.03 -14.83
CA THR A 43 16.88 -4.53 -14.53
C THR A 43 17.25 -4.28 -13.09
N TYR A 44 18.17 -5.08 -12.54
CA TYR A 44 18.65 -4.93 -11.17
C TYR A 44 19.14 -3.51 -10.85
N ARG A 45 19.98 -2.92 -11.72
CA ARG A 45 20.54 -1.60 -11.48
C ARG A 45 19.47 -0.50 -11.38
N ALA A 46 18.38 -0.63 -12.12
CA ALA A 46 17.32 0.37 -12.06
C ALA A 46 16.65 0.40 -10.69
N VAL A 47 16.38 -0.78 -10.12
CA VAL A 47 15.77 -0.91 -8.80
C VAL A 47 16.78 -0.61 -7.69
N ALA A 48 17.97 -1.20 -7.76
CA ALA A 48 19.01 -1.01 -6.75
C ALA A 48 19.48 0.45 -6.60
N ARG A 49 19.39 1.28 -7.68
CA ARG A 49 19.68 2.71 -7.59
C ARG A 49 18.84 3.44 -6.56
N VAL A 50 17.59 3.08 -6.40
CA VAL A 50 16.69 3.74 -5.43
C VAL A 50 17.20 3.52 -4.02
N PHE A 51 17.49 2.27 -3.67
CA PHE A 51 18.05 1.92 -2.36
C PHE A 51 19.44 2.48 -2.14
N ASN A 52 20.32 2.40 -3.17
CA ASN A 52 21.66 2.95 -3.08
C ASN A 52 21.67 4.48 -2.88
N ARG A 53 20.75 5.20 -3.53
CA ARG A 53 20.61 6.65 -3.31
C ARG A 53 20.19 6.97 -1.89
N PHE A 54 19.17 6.26 -1.38
CA PHE A 54 18.74 6.44 0.00
C PHE A 54 19.90 6.14 1.00
N ASN A 55 20.64 5.05 0.78
CA ASN A 55 21.75 4.66 1.62
C ASN A 55 22.99 5.59 1.49
N ALA A 56 23.07 6.36 0.42
CA ALA A 56 24.16 7.33 0.21
C ALA A 56 23.93 8.67 0.94
N PHE A 57 22.74 8.91 1.49
CA PHE A 57 22.52 10.11 2.29
C PHE A 57 23.40 10.14 3.54
N PRO A 58 23.80 11.33 3.99
CA PRO A 58 24.49 11.48 5.26
C PRO A 58 23.75 10.76 6.38
N GLU A 59 24.47 10.10 7.27
CA GLU A 59 23.85 9.33 8.36
C GLU A 59 22.91 10.19 9.22
N GLN A 60 23.29 11.43 9.47
CA GLN A 60 22.48 12.40 10.20
C GLN A 60 21.12 12.72 9.55
N ASP A 61 21.04 12.64 8.20
CA ASP A 61 19.83 12.95 7.44
C ASP A 61 18.92 11.72 7.22
N ARG A 62 19.43 10.52 7.51
CA ARG A 62 18.67 9.27 7.44
C ARG A 62 18.54 8.52 8.76
N ALA A 63 19.10 9.06 9.85
CA ALA A 63 19.00 8.45 11.16
C ALA A 63 17.52 8.24 11.53
N ASN A 64 17.18 7.04 11.97
CA ASN A 64 15.80 6.59 12.28
C ASN A 64 14.86 6.55 11.07
N LEU A 65 15.32 6.80 9.84
CA LEU A 65 14.52 6.66 8.63
C LEU A 65 14.88 5.37 7.89
N SER A 66 13.89 4.69 7.35
CA SER A 66 14.08 3.52 6.49
C SER A 66 13.19 3.62 5.25
N LEU A 67 13.76 3.25 4.10
CA LEU A 67 13.02 3.18 2.84
C LEU A 67 12.42 1.78 2.68
N HIS A 68 11.11 1.72 2.51
CA HIS A 68 10.36 0.52 2.18
C HIS A 68 9.76 0.69 0.79
N VAL A 69 9.82 -0.36 0.00
CA VAL A 69 9.22 -0.41 -1.34
C VAL A 69 8.23 -1.55 -1.37
N LEU A 70 6.96 -1.22 -1.51
CA LEU A 70 5.88 -2.21 -1.61
C LEU A 70 5.51 -2.42 -3.08
N GLY A 71 5.22 -3.66 -3.46
CA GLY A 71 4.79 -4.00 -4.80
C GLY A 71 3.38 -4.57 -4.84
N ARG A 72 2.61 -4.19 -5.86
CA ARG A 72 1.27 -4.72 -6.12
C ARG A 72 1.10 -5.02 -7.59
N LEU A 73 0.32 -6.07 -7.92
CA LEU A 73 -0.14 -6.33 -9.28
C LEU A 73 -1.31 -5.42 -9.60
N GLN A 74 -1.16 -4.66 -10.67
CA GLN A 74 -2.19 -3.76 -11.18
C GLN A 74 -2.82 -4.35 -12.45
N PRO A 75 -4.10 -4.06 -12.78
CA PRO A 75 -4.96 -3.05 -12.11
C PRO A 75 -5.71 -3.54 -10.87
N GLU A 76 -5.71 -4.86 -10.58
CA GLU A 76 -6.56 -5.49 -9.54
C GLU A 76 -6.08 -5.19 -8.10
N ASP A 77 -4.94 -4.53 -7.93
CA ASP A 77 -4.27 -4.32 -6.63
C ASP A 77 -3.99 -5.63 -5.88
N ALA A 78 -3.68 -6.68 -6.64
CA ALA A 78 -3.45 -8.01 -6.09
C ALA A 78 -2.05 -8.15 -5.44
N PRO A 79 -1.88 -9.10 -4.51
CA PRO A 79 -0.59 -9.37 -3.87
C PRO A 79 0.49 -9.73 -4.88
N LEU A 80 1.69 -9.18 -4.70
CA LEU A 80 2.84 -9.39 -5.58
C LEU A 80 3.29 -10.87 -5.66
N LYS A 81 2.99 -11.66 -4.64
CA LYS A 81 3.32 -13.09 -4.56
C LYS A 81 2.91 -13.87 -5.82
N ALA A 82 1.77 -13.55 -6.41
CA ALA A 82 1.28 -14.23 -7.61
C ALA A 82 2.19 -14.04 -8.82
N SER A 83 2.96 -12.95 -8.88
CA SER A 83 3.87 -12.66 -9.99
C SER A 83 5.15 -13.48 -9.99
N GLY A 84 5.55 -14.07 -8.85
CA GLY A 84 6.85 -14.74 -8.74
C GLY A 84 8.04 -13.83 -9.05
N LEU A 85 7.96 -12.52 -8.74
CA LEU A 85 9.01 -11.53 -9.03
C LEU A 85 10.37 -11.96 -8.47
N HIS A 86 11.37 -12.06 -9.33
CA HIS A 86 12.72 -12.50 -8.96
C HIS A 86 13.78 -11.86 -9.86
N LEU A 87 15.04 -11.87 -9.39
CA LEU A 87 16.20 -11.62 -10.24
C LEU A 87 16.62 -12.93 -10.91
N GLN A 88 16.75 -12.91 -12.23
CA GLN A 88 17.28 -14.05 -12.97
C GLN A 88 18.81 -13.91 -13.09
N THR A 89 19.55 -14.48 -12.13
CA THR A 89 21.01 -14.44 -12.12
C THR A 89 21.62 -15.65 -12.82
N GLN A 90 22.93 -15.59 -13.11
CA GLN A 90 23.69 -16.73 -13.64
C GLN A 90 23.70 -17.94 -12.68
N ASN A 91 23.55 -17.69 -11.37
CA ASN A 91 23.52 -18.72 -10.34
C ASN A 91 22.09 -19.18 -9.97
N GLY A 92 21.10 -18.75 -10.71
CA GLY A 92 19.69 -19.08 -10.48
C GLY A 92 18.84 -17.89 -10.01
N PRO A 93 17.53 -18.09 -9.81
CA PRO A 93 16.61 -17.03 -9.45
C PRO A 93 16.78 -16.62 -7.97
N ILE A 94 16.74 -15.31 -7.72
CA ILE A 94 16.72 -14.73 -6.36
C ILE A 94 15.37 -14.04 -6.17
N PRO A 95 14.50 -14.52 -5.27
CA PRO A 95 13.23 -13.86 -4.98
C PRO A 95 13.47 -12.49 -4.34
N LEU A 96 12.64 -11.50 -4.70
CA LEU A 96 12.81 -10.11 -4.28
C LEU A 96 11.75 -9.64 -3.27
N PHE A 97 10.87 -10.49 -2.83
CA PHE A 97 9.85 -10.13 -1.85
C PHE A 97 9.70 -11.24 -0.81
N ASN A 98 9.27 -10.83 0.38
CA ASN A 98 8.91 -11.77 1.44
C ASN A 98 7.50 -12.31 1.18
N ALA A 99 7.31 -13.62 1.36
CA ALA A 99 6.01 -14.26 1.18
C ALA A 99 4.92 -13.76 2.16
N ASP A 100 5.34 -13.16 3.28
CA ASP A 100 4.45 -12.69 4.34
C ASP A 100 3.98 -11.24 4.16
N ASN A 101 4.69 -10.47 3.32
CA ASN A 101 4.34 -9.11 2.96
C ASN A 101 4.73 -8.83 1.51
N ASP A 102 4.19 -7.76 0.93
CA ASP A 102 4.50 -7.35 -0.44
C ASP A 102 5.70 -6.39 -0.50
N GLU A 103 6.59 -6.45 0.49
CA GLU A 103 7.78 -5.60 0.57
C GLU A 103 8.93 -6.18 -0.27
N LEU A 104 9.50 -5.31 -1.10
CA LEU A 104 10.61 -5.63 -1.97
C LEU A 104 11.94 -5.66 -1.17
N THR A 105 12.57 -6.81 -1.11
CA THR A 105 13.88 -7.01 -0.51
C THR A 105 14.93 -7.15 -1.60
N VAL A 106 15.75 -6.11 -1.82
CA VAL A 106 16.78 -6.08 -2.86
C VAL A 106 18.15 -6.29 -2.25
N PRO A 107 18.86 -7.41 -2.53
CA PRO A 107 20.23 -7.58 -2.07
C PRO A 107 21.18 -6.60 -2.79
N LEU A 108 21.82 -5.71 -2.03
CA LEU A 108 22.71 -4.69 -2.57
C LEU A 108 24.17 -5.18 -2.55
N THR A 109 24.61 -5.85 -3.62
CA THR A 109 25.97 -6.40 -3.74
C THR A 109 26.70 -5.88 -4.98
N LYS A 110 28.04 -5.81 -4.90
CA LYS A 110 28.88 -5.45 -6.05
C LYS A 110 28.77 -6.46 -7.18
N ALA A 111 28.60 -7.74 -6.86
CA ALA A 111 28.45 -8.80 -7.86
C ALA A 111 27.17 -8.60 -8.68
N LEU A 112 26.03 -8.43 -8.04
CA LEU A 112 24.76 -8.16 -8.72
C LEU A 112 24.79 -6.83 -9.48
N TRP A 113 25.48 -5.83 -8.95
CA TRP A 113 25.66 -4.56 -9.68
C TRP A 113 26.47 -4.76 -10.96
N ALA A 114 27.54 -5.57 -10.95
CA ALA A 114 28.33 -5.88 -12.15
C ALA A 114 27.54 -6.72 -13.14
N GLU A 115 26.87 -7.77 -12.69
CA GLU A 115 26.05 -8.68 -13.51
C GLU A 115 24.82 -7.98 -14.11
N ASN A 116 24.15 -7.12 -13.34
CA ASN A 116 22.91 -6.43 -13.74
C ASN A 116 21.80 -7.38 -14.25
N PRO A 117 21.42 -8.41 -13.49
CA PRO A 117 20.47 -9.39 -13.97
C PRO A 117 19.08 -8.76 -14.21
N PRO A 118 18.27 -9.33 -15.14
CA PRO A 118 16.91 -8.89 -15.35
C PRO A 118 16.01 -9.26 -14.16
N LEU A 119 15.03 -8.40 -13.87
CA LEU A 119 13.89 -8.70 -13.02
C LEU A 119 12.84 -9.36 -13.88
N MET A 120 12.45 -10.57 -13.51
CA MET A 120 11.45 -11.37 -14.20
C MET A 120 10.19 -11.53 -13.34
N ALA A 121 9.03 -11.47 -13.97
CA ALA A 121 7.74 -11.70 -13.32
C ALA A 121 6.80 -12.45 -14.27
N ASN A 122 5.87 -13.21 -13.70
CA ASN A 122 4.80 -13.87 -14.43
C ASN A 122 3.58 -12.94 -14.43
N LEU A 123 3.25 -12.39 -15.58
CA LEU A 123 2.16 -11.43 -15.75
C LEU A 123 1.21 -11.87 -16.86
N THR A 124 -0.07 -11.56 -16.74
CA THR A 124 -1.02 -11.59 -17.85
C THR A 124 -0.83 -10.39 -18.78
N ALA A 125 -1.52 -10.34 -19.90
CA ALA A 125 -1.33 -9.29 -20.91
C ALA A 125 -1.62 -7.87 -20.39
N ASN A 126 -2.52 -7.75 -19.42
CA ASN A 126 -2.97 -6.45 -18.90
C ASN A 126 -2.39 -6.12 -17.52
N GLU A 127 -1.63 -7.03 -16.91
CA GLU A 127 -1.02 -6.81 -15.61
C GLU A 127 0.31 -6.08 -15.72
N PHE A 128 0.59 -5.29 -14.70
CA PHE A 128 1.90 -4.67 -14.45
C PHE A 128 2.15 -4.55 -12.95
N ILE A 129 3.41 -4.39 -12.56
CA ILE A 129 3.78 -4.21 -11.16
C ILE A 129 3.82 -2.72 -10.84
N GLY A 130 2.97 -2.28 -9.91
CA GLY A 130 3.01 -0.96 -9.31
C GLY A 130 3.88 -0.98 -8.06
N PHE A 131 4.77 0.00 -7.90
CA PHE A 131 5.58 0.17 -6.69
C PHE A 131 5.17 1.42 -5.92
N THR A 132 5.06 1.26 -4.59
CA THR A 132 4.81 2.35 -3.65
C THR A 132 6.01 2.49 -2.73
N PHE A 133 6.53 3.72 -2.63
CA PHE A 133 7.63 4.05 -1.74
C PHE A 133 7.11 4.58 -0.41
N GLN A 134 7.64 4.07 0.68
CA GLN A 134 7.31 4.50 2.03
C GLN A 134 8.59 4.81 2.80
N ILE A 135 8.56 5.89 3.57
CA ILE A 135 9.62 6.21 4.53
C ILE A 135 9.07 5.94 5.92
N ALA A 136 9.57 4.90 6.54
CA ALA A 136 9.22 4.58 7.92
C ALA A 136 10.18 5.26 8.89
N VAL A 137 9.64 5.55 10.07
CA VAL A 137 10.37 6.19 11.18
C VAL A 137 10.48 5.19 12.33
N ALA A 138 11.70 4.93 12.78
CA ALA A 138 11.95 4.24 14.04
C ALA A 138 11.83 5.25 15.20
N THR A 139 10.72 5.21 15.90
CA THR A 139 10.49 6.10 17.05
C THR A 139 11.41 5.70 18.23
N PRO A 140 11.99 6.67 18.97
CA PRO A 140 12.83 6.37 20.12
C PRO A 140 12.12 5.58 21.23
N GLN A 141 10.82 5.80 21.36
CA GLN A 141 9.93 5.03 22.22
C GLN A 141 8.80 4.42 21.39
N PRO A 142 8.37 3.18 21.68
CA PRO A 142 7.44 2.47 20.81
C PRO A 142 6.03 3.05 20.78
N ASP A 143 5.65 3.81 21.83
CA ASP A 143 4.30 4.32 22.07
C ASP A 143 4.19 5.84 22.11
N GLN A 144 5.31 6.56 21.96
CA GLN A 144 5.30 8.02 21.98
C GLN A 144 6.44 8.67 21.23
N PHE A 145 6.24 9.92 20.83
CA PHE A 145 7.24 10.83 20.29
C PHE A 145 6.84 12.28 20.50
N THR A 146 7.81 13.18 20.45
CA THR A 146 7.62 14.61 20.62
C THR A 146 7.37 15.35 19.31
N ASP A 147 6.79 16.53 19.37
CA ASP A 147 6.69 17.47 18.24
C ASP A 147 8.07 17.80 17.64
N ALA A 148 9.08 17.94 18.48
CA ALA A 148 10.46 18.22 18.04
C ALA A 148 11.01 17.07 17.18
N GLU A 149 10.83 15.82 17.61
CA GLU A 149 11.22 14.61 16.84
C GLU A 149 10.46 14.53 15.52
N ALA A 150 9.14 14.72 15.56
CA ALA A 150 8.29 14.69 14.37
C ALA A 150 8.74 15.72 13.31
N ARG A 151 9.04 16.96 13.72
CA ARG A 151 9.58 18.01 12.83
C ARG A 151 10.97 17.68 12.32
N HIS A 152 11.80 17.08 13.17
CA HIS A 152 13.15 16.66 12.80
C HIS A 152 13.11 15.62 11.67
N TRP A 153 12.30 14.58 11.77
CA TRP A 153 12.14 13.56 10.74
C TRP A 153 11.67 14.12 9.39
N LEU A 154 10.72 15.07 9.43
CA LEU A 154 10.27 15.76 8.20
C LEU A 154 11.40 16.57 7.58
N LYS A 155 12.20 17.26 8.39
CA LYS A 155 13.37 18.01 7.91
C LYS A 155 14.43 17.07 7.31
N GLN A 156 14.72 15.95 7.96
CA GLN A 156 15.65 14.94 7.44
C GLN A 156 15.21 14.46 6.04
N LEU A 157 13.93 14.09 5.87
CA LEU A 157 13.43 13.67 4.55
C LEU A 157 13.54 14.79 3.51
N ASN A 158 13.23 16.03 3.87
CA ASN A 158 13.34 17.17 2.94
C ASN A 158 14.79 17.40 2.51
N ASN A 159 15.77 17.34 3.44
CA ASN A 159 17.18 17.38 3.10
C ASN A 159 17.57 16.24 2.13
N CYS A 160 17.11 15.00 2.40
CA CYS A 160 17.35 13.87 1.50
C CYS A 160 16.76 14.10 0.10
N MET A 161 15.59 14.73 -0.01
CA MET A 161 14.96 15.04 -1.30
C MET A 161 15.77 16.08 -2.08
N GLU A 162 16.30 17.12 -1.43
CA GLU A 162 17.16 18.12 -2.06
C GLU A 162 18.42 17.48 -2.68
N ASP A 163 19.03 16.54 -1.97
CA ASP A 163 20.23 15.84 -2.45
C ASP A 163 19.94 14.90 -3.65
N VAL A 164 18.75 14.31 -3.72
CA VAL A 164 18.37 13.39 -4.82
C VAL A 164 18.06 14.09 -6.12
N VAL A 165 17.27 15.16 -6.04
CA VAL A 165 16.71 15.82 -7.22
C VAL A 165 17.46 17.09 -7.60
N GLY A 166 18.42 17.50 -6.75
CA GLY A 166 19.11 18.78 -6.85
C GLY A 166 18.24 19.95 -6.41
N VAL A 167 18.89 20.99 -5.89
CA VAL A 167 18.22 22.16 -5.26
C VAL A 167 17.14 22.79 -6.14
N ILE A 168 17.36 22.87 -7.46
CA ILE A 168 16.42 23.52 -8.38
C ILE A 168 15.12 22.70 -8.53
N VAL A 169 15.21 21.37 -8.61
CA VAL A 169 14.03 20.49 -8.76
C VAL A 169 13.33 20.30 -7.41
N ALA A 170 14.10 20.20 -6.31
CA ALA A 170 13.56 20.12 -4.96
C ALA A 170 12.68 21.33 -4.63
N PHE A 171 13.09 22.55 -5.06
CA PHE A 171 12.31 23.75 -4.86
C PHE A 171 10.93 23.72 -5.55
N MET A 172 10.77 22.89 -6.59
CA MET A 172 9.50 22.69 -7.29
C MET A 172 8.64 21.56 -6.70
N LEU A 173 9.21 20.73 -5.82
CA LEU A 173 8.47 19.68 -5.13
C LEU A 173 7.91 20.20 -3.81
N PRO A 174 6.68 19.85 -3.45
CA PRO A 174 6.17 20.20 -2.15
C PRO A 174 6.94 19.46 -1.05
N ASP A 175 7.31 20.15 0.02
CA ASP A 175 7.95 19.55 1.19
C ASP A 175 7.09 18.47 1.83
N ALA A 176 7.71 17.50 2.46
CA ALA A 176 7.02 16.58 3.34
C ALA A 176 6.56 17.33 4.60
N HIS A 177 5.26 17.33 4.86
CA HIS A 177 4.67 18.06 5.97
C HIS A 177 3.85 17.20 6.92
N ARG A 178 3.60 15.95 6.56
CA ARG A 178 2.65 15.08 7.25
C ARG A 178 3.28 13.78 7.68
N LEU A 179 2.89 13.34 8.88
CA LEU A 179 3.11 12.00 9.37
C LEU A 179 1.83 11.18 9.26
N ILE A 180 2.01 9.88 9.06
CA ILE A 180 0.97 8.86 9.11
C ILE A 180 1.32 7.97 10.29
N VAL A 181 0.50 7.97 11.33
CA VAL A 181 0.67 7.11 12.49
C VAL A 181 -0.36 6.01 12.45
N SER A 182 0.11 4.77 12.44
CA SER A 182 -0.75 3.58 12.56
C SER A 182 -0.92 3.22 14.02
N VAL A 183 -2.10 3.51 14.54
CA VAL A 183 -2.51 3.26 15.94
C VAL A 183 -2.98 1.82 16.06
N ALA A 184 -2.39 1.09 17.00
CA ALA A 184 -2.68 -0.32 17.22
C ALA A 184 -4.17 -0.58 17.52
N PRO A 185 -4.67 -1.83 17.33
CA PRO A 185 -6.02 -2.19 17.75
C PRO A 185 -6.28 -1.90 19.22
N HIS A 186 -7.50 -1.47 19.55
CA HIS A 186 -7.95 -1.19 20.90
C HIS A 186 -7.01 -0.24 21.67
N SER A 187 -6.57 0.84 21.00
CA SER A 187 -5.69 1.85 21.58
C SER A 187 -6.08 3.26 21.18
N ARG A 188 -5.58 4.23 21.93
CA ARG A 188 -5.86 5.66 21.73
C ARG A 188 -4.58 6.38 21.39
N LEU A 189 -4.70 7.38 20.53
CA LEU A 189 -3.66 8.36 20.26
C LEU A 189 -4.08 9.70 20.82
N GLU A 190 -3.22 10.32 21.59
CA GLU A 190 -3.44 11.60 22.25
C GLU A 190 -2.30 12.57 21.97
N ALA A 191 -2.64 13.85 21.87
CA ALA A 191 -1.68 14.95 21.95
C ALA A 191 -1.72 15.53 23.37
N VAL A 192 -0.58 15.49 24.05
CA VAL A 192 -0.46 15.92 25.46
C VAL A 192 0.44 17.14 25.55
N LYS A 193 -0.03 18.20 26.23
CA LYS A 193 0.75 19.38 26.55
C LYS A 193 0.28 20.00 27.88
N ASN A 194 1.22 20.35 28.76
CA ASN A 194 0.93 20.99 30.06
C ASN A 194 -0.17 20.24 30.82
N ASP A 195 -0.09 18.92 30.93
CA ASP A 195 -1.06 18.03 31.57
C ASP A 195 -2.48 18.05 30.95
N GLN A 196 -2.64 18.73 29.82
CA GLN A 196 -3.86 18.66 29.02
C GLN A 196 -3.69 17.63 27.89
N SER A 197 -4.66 16.73 27.79
CA SER A 197 -4.70 15.70 26.75
C SER A 197 -5.84 15.98 25.77
N GLN A 198 -5.53 15.95 24.49
CA GLN A 198 -6.48 15.98 23.39
C GLN A 198 -6.51 14.61 22.72
N LEU A 199 -7.65 13.96 22.70
CA LEU A 199 -7.83 12.72 21.94
C LEU A 199 -7.78 13.01 20.44
N LEU A 200 -6.89 12.32 19.72
CA LEU A 200 -6.71 12.43 18.26
C LEU A 200 -7.39 11.28 17.53
N LEU A 201 -7.26 10.07 18.04
CA LEU A 201 -7.88 8.87 17.51
C LEU A 201 -8.18 7.88 18.62
N ASP A 202 -9.38 7.30 18.62
CA ASP A 202 -9.78 6.17 19.46
C ASP A 202 -10.03 4.95 18.56
N ASN A 203 -9.04 4.08 18.45
CA ASN A 203 -9.15 2.87 17.64
C ASN A 203 -9.80 1.74 18.42
N GLN A 204 -11.10 1.55 18.24
CA GLN A 204 -11.88 0.46 18.84
C GLN A 204 -11.95 -0.80 17.98
N SER A 205 -11.31 -0.81 16.80
CA SER A 205 -11.33 -1.94 15.87
C SER A 205 -10.25 -2.98 16.18
N ASP A 206 -10.38 -4.18 15.61
CA ASP A 206 -9.39 -5.26 15.67
C ASP A 206 -8.21 -5.07 14.70
N THR A 207 -8.22 -4.01 13.91
CA THR A 207 -7.16 -3.69 12.96
C THR A 207 -6.53 -2.34 13.26
N PRO A 208 -5.25 -2.12 12.90
CA PRO A 208 -4.63 -0.80 13.02
C PRO A 208 -5.40 0.25 12.23
N GLN A 209 -5.56 1.45 12.78
CA GLN A 209 -6.13 2.61 12.12
C GLN A 209 -5.09 3.70 11.95
N THR A 210 -5.15 4.42 10.82
CA THR A 210 -4.18 5.46 10.51
C THR A 210 -4.71 6.85 10.86
N PHE A 211 -3.83 7.67 11.45
CA PHE A 211 -4.05 9.07 11.71
C PHE A 211 -3.00 9.90 10.96
N VAL A 212 -3.46 10.81 10.12
CA VAL A 212 -2.58 11.69 9.32
C VAL A 212 -2.64 13.10 9.87
N PHE A 213 -1.48 13.66 10.25
CA PHE A 213 -1.43 15.00 10.81
C PHE A 213 -0.17 15.76 10.39
N ARG A 214 -0.19 17.06 10.63
CA ARG A 214 0.97 17.94 10.52
C ARG A 214 1.46 18.30 11.91
N PRO A 215 2.71 18.04 12.26
CA PRO A 215 3.25 18.51 13.55
C PRO A 215 3.11 20.03 13.76
N GLN A 216 3.13 20.80 12.68
CA GLN A 216 2.99 22.26 12.72
C GLN A 216 1.62 22.75 13.21
N ASP A 217 0.59 21.91 13.12
CA ASP A 217 -0.77 22.25 13.55
C ASP A 217 -0.91 22.13 15.08
N TYR A 218 0.14 21.63 15.76
CA TYR A 218 0.17 21.46 17.23
C TYR A 218 1.18 22.44 17.87
N PRO A 219 0.92 22.84 19.12
CA PRO A 219 1.87 23.65 19.86
C PRO A 219 3.23 22.95 19.98
N ARG A 220 4.31 23.72 20.08
CA ARG A 220 5.62 23.17 20.39
C ARG A 220 5.62 22.43 21.72
N ASP A 221 6.47 21.43 21.85
CA ASP A 221 6.59 20.57 23.04
C ASP A 221 5.37 19.68 23.29
N THR A 222 4.49 19.49 22.28
CA THR A 222 3.43 18.51 22.34
C THR A 222 4.03 17.10 22.30
N LEU A 223 3.58 16.24 23.21
CA LEU A 223 3.87 14.81 23.23
C LEU A 223 2.71 14.07 22.53
N PHE A 224 3.02 13.31 21.51
CA PHE A 224 2.08 12.37 20.87
C PHE A 224 2.25 11.01 21.53
N ARG A 225 1.23 10.53 22.20
CA ARG A 225 1.29 9.29 22.99
C ARG A 225 0.15 8.36 22.63
N SER A 226 0.46 7.08 22.47
CA SER A 226 -0.52 6.01 22.32
C SER A 226 -0.57 5.15 23.60
N THR A 227 -1.70 4.52 23.86
CA THR A 227 -1.85 3.57 24.98
C THR A 227 -1.17 2.23 24.71
N ARG A 228 -0.75 1.97 23.47
CA ARG A 228 0.06 0.82 23.02
C ARG A 228 1.11 1.28 22.04
N ALA A 229 2.10 0.42 21.79
CA ALA A 229 3.08 0.66 20.73
C ALA A 229 2.40 0.98 19.39
N PHE A 230 2.94 1.94 18.66
CA PHE A 230 2.51 2.21 17.29
C PHE A 230 2.77 0.97 16.43
N SER A 231 1.81 0.63 15.58
CA SER A 231 2.04 -0.40 14.58
C SER A 231 3.05 0.06 13.53
N GLN A 232 3.01 1.35 13.18
CA GLN A 232 3.94 1.97 12.24
C GLN A 232 3.86 3.50 12.33
N VAL A 233 4.98 4.18 12.06
CA VAL A 233 5.02 5.62 11.81
C VAL A 233 5.68 5.87 10.45
N LEU A 234 5.00 6.56 9.55
CA LEU A 234 5.46 6.87 8.21
C LEU A 234 5.50 8.38 7.98
N ILE A 235 6.39 8.82 7.10
CA ILE A 235 6.32 10.15 6.52
C ILE A 235 5.51 10.07 5.22
N LYS A 236 4.49 10.91 5.08
CA LYS A 236 3.72 11.01 3.85
C LYS A 236 4.55 11.74 2.79
N ILE A 237 5.02 10.99 1.80
CA ILE A 237 5.74 11.55 0.65
C ILE A 237 4.75 12.36 -0.18
N PRO A 238 5.06 13.61 -0.55
CA PRO A 238 4.13 14.48 -1.28
C PRO A 238 4.00 14.14 -2.77
N LEU A 239 4.70 13.11 -3.25
CA LEU A 239 4.64 12.65 -4.64
C LEU A 239 3.42 11.75 -4.83
N ASP A 240 2.55 12.11 -5.76
CA ASP A 240 1.52 11.20 -6.26
C ASP A 240 2.13 10.37 -7.40
N PRO A 241 2.40 9.07 -7.19
CA PRO A 241 2.98 8.21 -8.22
C PRO A 241 2.05 8.05 -9.43
N HIS A 242 0.76 8.33 -9.29
CA HIS A 242 -0.23 8.26 -10.37
C HIS A 242 -0.29 9.55 -11.21
N ALA A 243 0.23 10.67 -10.73
CA ALA A 243 0.22 11.95 -11.45
C ALA A 243 1.23 11.99 -12.61
N SER A 244 2.27 11.15 -12.61
CA SER A 244 3.38 11.23 -13.57
C SER A 244 3.21 10.41 -14.85
N MET A 245 2.15 9.61 -14.99
CA MET A 245 1.94 8.74 -16.17
C MET A 245 0.89 9.22 -17.18
N LYS A 246 0.47 10.48 -17.15
CA LYS A 246 -0.21 11.04 -18.31
C LYS A 246 0.83 11.31 -19.41
N ARG A 247 1.13 10.28 -20.21
CA ARG A 247 1.80 10.44 -21.50
C ARG A 247 1.02 11.48 -22.29
N LYS A 248 1.69 12.58 -22.63
CA LYS A 248 1.20 13.43 -23.72
C LYS A 248 1.10 12.57 -24.96
N ALA A 249 -0.14 12.40 -25.45
CA ALA A 249 -0.42 11.84 -26.76
C ALA A 249 0.04 12.84 -27.84
#